data_8602ea61b0d0372e5319886f49f0bbcc
#
_entry.id   8602ea61b0d0372e5319886f49f0bbcc
#
_cell.length_a   1.000
_cell.length_b   1.000
_cell.length_c   1.000
_cell.angle_alpha   90.00
_cell.angle_beta   90.00
_cell.angle_gamma   90.00
#
_symmetry.space_group_name_H-M   'P 1'
#
loop_
_entity.id
_entity.type
_entity.pdbx_description
1 polymer ?
#
loop_
_entity_poly.entity_id
_entity_poly.type
_entity_poly.pdbx_seq_one_letter_code
_entity_poly.pdbx_strand_id
1 'polypeptide(L)'
;GSRPAAVALAAPPDPVRVAQPDVLAQVSGMYDRIQGRLSTEDRRKLEQHRDLVRDMEARLRRLAGLSCGQPPAIKDYYWGQVPHWQRWVDHSKSFWDLATVALSCGMSRVISMQWGQVPVEECGGTGDLHEAYAHRSDPSHSTDPNYELAKTVMTNYTKHYYGFVANLATTLRDIVEDNGTLLD
;
A
#
# COMPACT_ATOMS: atom_id res chain seq x y z
N GLY A 1 28.86 -8.47 23.83
CA GLY A 1 29.15 -7.09 23.48
C GLY A 1 28.00 -6.57 22.63
N SER A 2 27.16 -5.70 23.21
CA SER A 2 26.04 -5.07 22.51
C SER A 2 26.59 -4.09 21.48
N ARG A 3 26.22 -4.27 20.22
CA ARG A 3 26.52 -3.33 19.14
C ARG A 3 25.68 -2.06 19.37
N PRO A 4 26.26 -0.85 19.36
CA PRO A 4 25.47 0.36 19.48
C PRO A 4 24.51 0.46 18.27
N ALA A 5 23.26 0.84 18.54
CA ALA A 5 22.27 1.11 17.51
C ALA A 5 22.82 2.22 16.59
N ALA A 6 22.91 1.95 15.30
CA ALA A 6 23.27 2.95 14.31
C ALA A 6 22.19 4.05 14.33
N VAL A 7 22.57 5.26 14.72
CA VAL A 7 21.75 6.46 14.55
C VAL A 7 21.63 6.67 13.04
N ALA A 8 20.45 6.39 12.51
CA ALA A 8 20.13 6.71 11.12
C ALA A 8 20.17 8.23 10.97
N LEU A 9 21.24 8.74 10.37
CA LEU A 9 21.29 10.11 9.89
C LEU A 9 20.15 10.28 8.87
N ALA A 10 19.26 11.23 9.10
CA ALA A 10 18.24 11.60 8.12
C ALA A 10 18.93 11.87 6.79
N ALA A 11 18.52 11.20 5.74
CA ALA A 11 19.05 11.45 4.41
C ALA A 11 18.85 12.95 4.07
N PRO A 12 19.85 13.62 3.47
CA PRO A 12 19.69 15.01 3.06
C PRO A 12 18.48 15.10 2.11
N PRO A 13 17.71 16.21 2.16
CA PRO A 13 16.56 16.38 1.28
C PRO A 13 17.00 16.25 -0.18
N ASP A 14 16.27 15.47 -0.95
CA ASP A 14 16.52 15.27 -2.38
C ASP A 14 16.47 16.63 -3.09
N PRO A 15 17.56 17.13 -3.69
CA PRO A 15 17.60 18.43 -4.34
C PRO A 15 16.57 18.56 -5.48
N VAL A 16 16.16 17.46 -6.11
CA VAL A 16 15.10 17.43 -7.12
C VAL A 16 13.74 17.78 -6.51
N ARG A 17 13.44 17.31 -5.30
CA ARG A 17 12.20 17.65 -4.58
C ARG A 17 12.10 19.11 -4.17
N VAL A 18 13.23 19.76 -3.90
CA VAL A 18 13.26 21.18 -3.49
C VAL A 18 13.17 22.11 -4.70
N ALA A 19 13.72 21.71 -5.86
CA ALA A 19 13.73 22.53 -7.08
C ALA A 19 12.43 22.46 -7.90
N GLN A 20 11.61 21.42 -7.76
CA GLN A 20 10.38 21.25 -8.54
C GLN A 20 9.35 22.38 -8.39
N PRO A 21 9.09 22.96 -7.19
CA PRO A 21 8.17 24.08 -7.04
C PRO A 21 8.58 25.32 -7.86
N ASP A 22 9.88 25.61 -7.93
CA ASP A 22 10.38 26.77 -8.65
C ASP A 22 10.22 26.67 -10.16
N VAL A 23 10.38 25.46 -10.72
CA VAL A 23 10.16 25.19 -12.15
C VAL A 23 8.69 25.39 -12.52
N LEU A 24 7.77 24.89 -11.70
CA LEU A 24 6.33 25.04 -11.93
C LEU A 24 5.87 26.51 -11.80
N ALA A 25 6.45 27.28 -10.88
CA ALA A 25 6.18 28.72 -10.76
C ALA A 25 6.61 29.49 -12.03
N GLN A 26 7.76 29.15 -12.62
CA GLN A 26 8.22 29.74 -13.88
C GLN A 26 7.29 29.39 -15.05
N VAL A 27 6.83 28.14 -15.17
CA VAL A 27 5.88 27.73 -16.21
C VAL A 27 4.55 28.48 -16.06
N SER A 28 4.02 28.63 -14.85
CA SER A 28 2.81 29.43 -14.59
C SER A 28 2.97 30.89 -15.05
N GLY A 29 4.11 31.53 -14.77
CA GLY A 29 4.39 32.87 -15.21
C GLY A 29 4.51 33.05 -16.74
N MET A 30 4.86 31.98 -17.47
CA MET A 30 4.83 31.97 -18.93
C MET A 30 3.38 31.97 -19.47
N TYR A 31 2.48 31.25 -18.85
CA TYR A 31 1.07 31.21 -19.22
C TYR A 31 0.40 32.59 -19.12
N ASP A 32 0.64 33.30 -18.02
CA ASP A 32 0.07 34.63 -17.81
C ASP A 32 0.48 35.64 -18.91
N ARG A 33 1.68 35.50 -19.48
CA ARG A 33 2.19 36.37 -20.55
C ARG A 33 1.57 36.10 -21.92
N ILE A 34 1.17 34.88 -22.23
CA ILE A 34 0.67 34.50 -23.56
C ILE A 34 -0.85 34.50 -23.65
N GLN A 35 -1.59 34.37 -22.53
CA GLN A 35 -3.06 34.27 -22.52
C GLN A 35 -3.78 35.37 -23.25
N GLY A 36 -3.23 36.62 -23.22
CA GLY A 36 -3.81 37.77 -23.90
C GLY A 36 -3.74 37.74 -25.44
N ARG A 37 -2.96 36.80 -26.00
CA ARG A 37 -2.74 36.63 -27.45
C ARG A 37 -3.49 35.42 -28.03
N LEU A 38 -4.19 34.67 -27.21
CA LEU A 38 -4.83 33.40 -27.58
C LEU A 38 -6.31 33.62 -27.93
N SER A 39 -6.82 32.72 -28.80
CA SER A 39 -8.25 32.58 -29.01
C SER A 39 -8.98 32.20 -27.72
N THR A 40 -10.29 32.41 -27.65
CA THR A 40 -11.09 32.07 -26.48
C THR A 40 -11.00 30.58 -26.16
N GLU A 41 -10.97 29.71 -27.18
CA GLU A 41 -10.85 28.26 -27.01
C GLU A 41 -9.48 27.85 -26.49
N ASP A 42 -8.40 28.39 -27.07
CA ASP A 42 -7.04 28.11 -26.64
C ASP A 42 -6.78 28.65 -25.24
N ARG A 43 -7.35 29.83 -24.90
CA ARG A 43 -7.28 30.36 -23.54
C ARG A 43 -7.88 29.41 -22.53
N ARG A 44 -9.07 28.84 -22.82
CA ARG A 44 -9.71 27.87 -21.94
C ARG A 44 -8.87 26.61 -21.76
N LYS A 45 -8.26 26.07 -22.82
CA LYS A 45 -7.37 24.92 -22.75
C LYS A 45 -6.13 25.25 -21.89
N LEU A 46 -5.59 26.42 -22.08
CA LEU A 46 -4.43 26.90 -21.30
C LEU A 46 -4.77 27.09 -19.82
N GLU A 47 -5.94 27.63 -19.50
CA GLU A 47 -6.43 27.76 -18.12
C GLU A 47 -6.59 26.41 -17.45
N GLN A 48 -7.20 25.43 -18.14
CA GLN A 48 -7.31 24.05 -17.64
C GLN A 48 -5.93 23.44 -17.35
N HIS A 49 -4.97 23.64 -18.26
CA HIS A 49 -3.62 23.14 -18.08
C HIS A 49 -2.88 23.83 -16.92
N ARG A 50 -3.03 25.15 -16.79
CA ARG A 50 -2.51 25.93 -15.67
C ARG A 50 -3.06 25.42 -14.33
N ASP A 51 -4.35 25.14 -14.26
CA ASP A 51 -5.00 24.67 -13.05
C ASP A 51 -4.47 23.26 -12.66
N LEU A 52 -4.27 22.37 -13.64
CA LEU A 52 -3.62 21.08 -13.41
C LEU A 52 -2.18 21.22 -12.87
N VAL A 53 -1.41 22.19 -13.41
CA VAL A 53 -0.05 22.47 -12.92
C VAL A 53 -0.07 22.99 -11.48
N ARG A 54 -1.01 23.88 -11.14
CA ARG A 54 -1.19 24.40 -9.78
C ARG A 54 -1.58 23.30 -8.79
N ASP A 55 -2.47 22.42 -9.18
CA ASP A 55 -2.85 21.25 -8.36
C ASP A 55 -1.65 20.34 -8.11
N MET A 56 -0.86 20.09 -9.15
CA MET A 56 0.38 19.32 -9.02
C MET A 56 1.38 19.99 -8.09
N GLU A 57 1.57 21.31 -8.23
CA GLU A 57 2.46 22.10 -7.35
C GLU A 57 2.01 22.05 -5.88
N ALA A 58 0.72 22.26 -5.63
CA ALA A 58 0.15 22.18 -4.28
C ALA A 58 0.36 20.78 -3.66
N ARG A 59 0.25 19.76 -4.49
CA ARG A 59 0.49 18.38 -4.09
C ARG A 59 1.96 18.11 -3.79
N LEU A 60 2.90 18.62 -4.62
CA LEU A 60 4.34 18.48 -4.37
C LEU A 60 4.76 19.22 -3.10
N ARG A 61 4.20 20.41 -2.83
CA ARG A 61 4.44 21.13 -1.57
C ARG A 61 3.95 20.36 -0.35
N ARG A 62 2.78 19.73 -0.43
CA ARG A 62 2.29 18.85 0.64
C ARG A 62 3.23 17.66 0.87
N LEU A 63 3.68 17.01 -0.20
CA LEU A 63 4.65 15.91 -0.12
C LEU A 63 5.99 16.33 0.47
N ALA A 64 6.47 17.54 0.16
CA ALA A 64 7.72 18.08 0.72
C ALA A 64 7.61 18.38 2.22
N GLY A 65 6.40 18.70 2.72
CA GLY A 65 6.13 18.95 4.14
C GLY A 65 5.80 17.69 4.96
N LEU A 66 5.56 16.57 4.30
CA LEU A 66 5.25 15.30 4.98
C LEU A 66 6.52 14.69 5.56
N SER A 67 6.62 14.67 6.88
CA SER A 67 7.49 13.76 7.59
C SER A 67 6.87 12.36 7.51
N CYS A 68 7.18 11.63 6.45
CA CYS A 68 6.79 10.24 6.35
C CYS A 68 7.47 9.45 7.47
N GLY A 69 6.68 8.85 8.34
CA GLY A 69 7.18 7.92 9.34
C GLY A 69 8.06 6.85 8.68
N GLN A 70 9.12 6.47 9.34
CA GLN A 70 9.94 5.37 8.85
C GLN A 70 9.09 4.11 8.81
N PRO A 71 9.06 3.36 7.70
CA PRO A 71 8.30 2.10 7.66
C PRO A 71 8.82 1.16 8.75
N PRO A 72 7.95 0.35 9.35
CA PRO A 72 8.37 -0.62 10.34
C PRO A 72 9.43 -1.56 9.75
N ALA A 73 10.43 -1.89 10.55
CA ALA A 73 11.49 -2.78 10.11
C ALA A 73 10.91 -4.16 9.76
N ILE A 74 11.24 -4.64 8.58
CA ILE A 74 10.89 -6.01 8.19
C ILE A 74 11.71 -6.96 9.07
N LYS A 75 11.02 -7.90 9.71
CA LYS A 75 11.70 -8.93 10.49
C LYS A 75 12.54 -9.81 9.58
N ASP A 76 13.82 -9.91 9.88
CA ASP A 76 14.74 -10.82 9.19
C ASP A 76 14.75 -12.15 9.94
N TYR A 77 14.24 -13.20 9.30
CA TYR A 77 14.23 -14.54 9.85
C TYR A 77 15.24 -15.42 9.12
N TYR A 78 16.18 -15.96 9.85
CA TYR A 78 17.01 -17.03 9.33
C TYR A 78 16.19 -18.30 9.09
N TRP A 79 16.50 -19.01 8.03
CA TRP A 79 15.89 -20.32 7.72
C TRP A 79 15.99 -21.25 8.94
N GLY A 80 14.86 -21.79 9.38
CA GLY A 80 14.79 -22.72 10.50
C GLY A 80 14.56 -22.13 11.88
N GLN A 81 14.60 -20.80 12.07
CA GLN A 81 14.36 -20.19 13.38
C GLN A 81 12.89 -20.08 13.77
N VAL A 82 12.01 -19.95 12.77
CA VAL A 82 10.55 -19.90 12.96
C VAL A 82 9.85 -20.72 11.89
N PRO A 83 8.66 -21.26 12.18
CA PRO A 83 7.86 -21.98 11.20
C PRO A 83 7.59 -21.14 9.95
N HIS A 84 7.54 -21.77 8.80
CA HIS A 84 7.28 -21.13 7.50
C HIS A 84 6.00 -20.26 7.53
N TRP A 85 4.92 -20.76 8.10
CA TRP A 85 3.65 -20.07 8.17
C TRP A 85 3.72 -18.77 8.99
N GLN A 86 4.44 -18.76 10.11
CA GLN A 86 4.60 -17.55 10.93
C GLN A 86 5.40 -16.47 10.19
N ARG A 87 6.43 -16.86 9.44
CA ARG A 87 7.17 -15.93 8.58
C ARG A 87 6.27 -15.31 7.52
N TRP A 88 5.37 -16.10 6.95
CA TRP A 88 4.42 -15.64 5.95
C TRP A 88 3.50 -14.55 6.51
N VAL A 89 2.93 -14.77 7.70
CA VAL A 89 2.07 -13.80 8.40
C VAL A 89 2.81 -12.49 8.68
N ASP A 90 4.01 -12.57 9.27
CA ASP A 90 4.80 -11.40 9.61
C ASP A 90 5.25 -10.60 8.37
N HIS A 91 5.64 -11.29 7.31
CA HIS A 91 5.99 -10.63 6.04
C HIS A 91 4.78 -9.96 5.39
N SER A 92 3.64 -10.65 5.34
CA SER A 92 2.40 -10.09 4.80
C SER A 92 2.00 -8.81 5.53
N LYS A 93 2.09 -8.81 6.86
CA LYS A 93 1.84 -7.63 7.67
C LYS A 93 2.83 -6.50 7.34
N SER A 94 4.11 -6.79 7.22
CA SER A 94 5.13 -5.80 6.90
C SER A 94 4.88 -5.15 5.53
N PHE A 95 4.44 -5.91 4.52
CA PHE A 95 4.06 -5.36 3.22
C PHE A 95 2.82 -4.46 3.30
N TRP A 96 1.85 -4.80 4.16
CA TRP A 96 0.69 -3.94 4.40
C TRP A 96 1.08 -2.63 5.07
N ASP A 97 1.92 -2.68 6.08
CA ASP A 97 2.41 -1.49 6.78
C ASP A 97 3.19 -0.59 5.80
N LEU A 98 4.02 -1.18 4.92
CA LEU A 98 4.73 -0.45 3.87
C LEU A 98 3.76 0.18 2.86
N ALA A 99 2.73 -0.56 2.42
CA ALA A 99 1.69 -0.06 1.53
C ALA A 99 0.94 1.12 2.15
N THR A 100 0.57 1.01 3.42
CA THR A 100 -0.09 2.09 4.18
C THR A 100 0.79 3.33 4.24
N VAL A 101 2.08 3.20 4.55
CA VAL A 101 3.03 4.33 4.55
C VAL A 101 3.13 4.96 3.16
N ALA A 102 3.24 4.16 2.10
CA ALA A 102 3.34 4.67 0.73
C ALA A 102 2.09 5.46 0.29
N LEU A 103 0.89 5.00 0.68
CA LEU A 103 -0.37 5.69 0.41
C LEU A 103 -0.49 6.97 1.23
N SER A 104 -0.31 6.90 2.55
CA SER A 104 -0.44 8.05 3.46
C SER A 104 0.58 9.14 3.18
N CYS A 105 1.77 8.78 2.71
CA CYS A 105 2.81 9.72 2.28
C CYS A 105 2.61 10.25 0.86
N GLY A 106 1.54 9.85 0.16
CA GLY A 106 1.30 10.26 -1.22
C GLY A 106 2.39 9.81 -2.21
N MET A 107 3.22 8.83 -1.82
CA MET A 107 4.25 8.26 -2.69
C MET A 107 3.63 7.48 -3.85
N SER A 108 2.48 6.87 -3.62
CA SER A 108 1.65 6.22 -4.64
C SER A 108 0.17 6.49 -4.37
N ARG A 109 -0.64 6.44 -5.40
CA ARG A 109 -2.12 6.45 -5.31
C ARG A 109 -2.72 5.09 -5.59
N VAL A 110 -1.93 4.19 -6.11
CA VAL A 110 -2.37 2.86 -6.49
C VAL A 110 -1.33 1.87 -6.00
N ILE A 111 -1.77 0.86 -5.29
CA ILE A 111 -0.94 -0.26 -4.88
C ILE A 111 -1.60 -1.54 -5.40
N SER A 112 -0.81 -2.35 -6.08
CA SER A 112 -1.20 -3.71 -6.44
C SER A 112 -0.42 -4.68 -5.60
N MET A 113 -1.13 -5.56 -4.89
CA MET A 113 -0.51 -6.61 -4.09
C MET A 113 -0.97 -7.97 -4.60
N GLN A 114 0.00 -8.84 -4.82
CA GLN A 114 -0.27 -10.23 -5.11
C GLN A 114 0.14 -11.08 -3.91
N TRP A 115 -0.81 -11.83 -3.39
CA TRP A 115 -0.58 -12.77 -2.31
C TRP A 115 -0.47 -14.19 -2.81
N GLY A 116 0.47 -14.92 -2.22
CA GLY A 116 0.48 -16.37 -2.30
C GLY A 116 -0.61 -16.99 -1.42
N GLN A 117 -0.67 -18.30 -1.41
CA GLN A 117 -1.59 -19.05 -0.54
C GLN A 117 -1.28 -18.76 0.94
N VAL A 118 -2.32 -18.57 1.74
CA VAL A 118 -2.21 -18.61 3.19
C VAL A 118 -1.71 -20.00 3.58
N PRO A 119 -0.69 -20.13 4.43
CA PRO A 119 -0.25 -21.43 4.90
C PRO A 119 -1.39 -22.21 5.52
N VAL A 120 -1.51 -23.46 5.15
CA VAL A 120 -2.62 -24.33 5.59
C VAL A 120 -2.65 -24.51 7.10
N GLU A 121 -1.51 -24.43 7.76
CA GLU A 121 -1.36 -24.52 9.20
C GLU A 121 -2.10 -23.39 9.93
N GLU A 122 -2.10 -22.17 9.36
CA GLU A 122 -2.88 -21.04 9.87
C GLU A 122 -4.39 -21.28 9.78
N CYS A 123 -4.79 -22.13 8.85
CA CYS A 123 -6.20 -22.48 8.63
C CYS A 123 -6.65 -23.70 9.45
N GLY A 124 -5.74 -24.31 10.22
CA GLY A 124 -6.01 -25.51 11.02
C GLY A 124 -5.86 -26.82 10.25
N GLY A 125 -5.18 -26.79 9.09
CA GLY A 125 -4.88 -27.95 8.29
C GLY A 125 -3.39 -28.33 8.31
N THR A 126 -3.02 -29.32 7.51
CA THR A 126 -1.64 -29.75 7.27
C THR A 126 -1.49 -30.22 5.82
N GLY A 127 -0.30 -30.06 5.25
CA GLY A 127 -0.01 -30.49 3.89
C GLY A 127 -0.42 -29.49 2.82
N ASP A 128 -0.94 -29.97 1.69
CA ASP A 128 -1.31 -29.12 0.57
C ASP A 128 -2.74 -28.60 0.68
N LEU A 129 -2.94 -27.29 0.61
CA LEU A 129 -4.26 -26.67 0.73
C LEU A 129 -5.18 -27.07 -0.43
N HIS A 130 -4.63 -27.11 -1.67
CA HIS A 130 -5.43 -27.33 -2.85
C HIS A 130 -5.94 -28.80 -2.92
N GLU A 131 -5.03 -29.74 -2.83
CA GLU A 131 -5.34 -31.16 -2.98
C GLU A 131 -6.08 -31.74 -1.77
N ALA A 132 -5.69 -31.32 -0.56
CA ALA A 132 -6.25 -31.92 0.65
C ALA A 132 -7.58 -31.29 1.08
N TYR A 133 -7.82 -30.01 0.73
CA TYR A 133 -8.97 -29.28 1.28
C TYR A 133 -9.84 -28.59 0.23
N ALA A 134 -9.26 -27.90 -0.77
CA ALA A 134 -10.06 -27.10 -1.71
C ALA A 134 -11.06 -27.98 -2.47
N HIS A 135 -10.58 -29.06 -3.10
CA HIS A 135 -11.46 -29.97 -3.82
C HIS A 135 -12.43 -30.72 -2.90
N ARG A 136 -11.98 -31.12 -1.72
CA ARG A 136 -12.81 -31.90 -0.79
C ARG A 136 -13.88 -31.09 -0.06
N SER A 137 -13.78 -29.76 -0.07
CA SER A 137 -14.81 -28.87 0.52
C SER A 137 -16.03 -28.66 -0.37
N ASP A 138 -16.01 -29.16 -1.61
CA ASP A 138 -17.16 -29.09 -2.51
C ASP A 138 -18.30 -30.00 -2.01
N PRO A 139 -19.57 -29.55 -2.08
CA PRO A 139 -20.73 -30.34 -1.66
C PRO A 139 -20.87 -31.71 -2.31
N SER A 140 -20.32 -31.89 -3.52
CA SER A 140 -20.28 -33.20 -4.20
C SER A 140 -19.45 -34.24 -3.44
N HIS A 141 -18.56 -33.83 -2.58
CA HIS A 141 -17.72 -34.67 -1.72
C HIS A 141 -18.27 -34.83 -0.29
N SER A 142 -19.55 -34.55 -0.05
CA SER A 142 -20.17 -34.58 1.30
C SER A 142 -20.12 -35.95 1.98
N THR A 143 -19.84 -37.02 1.24
CA THR A 143 -19.62 -38.37 1.78
C THR A 143 -18.16 -38.66 2.15
N ASP A 144 -17.21 -37.77 1.80
CA ASP A 144 -15.80 -37.93 2.18
C ASP A 144 -15.66 -37.77 3.70
N PRO A 145 -14.97 -38.68 4.40
CA PRO A 145 -14.74 -38.58 5.84
C PRO A 145 -14.07 -37.27 6.27
N ASN A 146 -13.34 -36.62 5.38
CA ASN A 146 -12.64 -35.37 5.63
C ASN A 146 -13.42 -34.12 5.15
N TYR A 147 -14.63 -34.26 4.66
CA TYR A 147 -15.42 -33.15 4.11
C TYR A 147 -15.59 -31.99 5.11
N GLU A 148 -16.01 -32.28 6.34
CA GLU A 148 -16.23 -31.24 7.35
C GLU A 148 -14.92 -30.57 7.80
N LEU A 149 -13.82 -31.31 7.85
CA LEU A 149 -12.50 -30.74 8.09
C LEU A 149 -12.08 -29.82 6.92
N ALA A 150 -12.24 -30.29 5.69
CA ALA A 150 -11.92 -29.52 4.49
C ALA A 150 -12.72 -28.22 4.43
N LYS A 151 -14.00 -28.27 4.71
CA LYS A 151 -14.89 -27.12 4.78
C LYS A 151 -14.47 -26.12 5.86
N THR A 152 -14.06 -26.61 7.03
CA THR A 152 -13.56 -25.78 8.12
C THR A 152 -12.25 -25.07 7.73
N VAL A 153 -11.30 -25.81 7.18
CA VAL A 153 -10.02 -25.26 6.72
C VAL A 153 -10.23 -24.20 5.64
N MET A 154 -11.07 -24.46 4.64
CA MET A 154 -11.37 -23.49 3.57
C MET A 154 -12.14 -22.26 4.09
N THR A 155 -13.01 -22.45 5.07
CA THR A 155 -13.68 -21.31 5.75
C THR A 155 -12.66 -20.45 6.47
N ASN A 156 -11.72 -21.04 7.19
CA ASN A 156 -10.66 -20.31 7.89
C ASN A 156 -9.71 -19.63 6.89
N TYR A 157 -9.36 -20.29 5.79
CA TYR A 157 -8.59 -19.68 4.69
C TYR A 157 -9.25 -18.39 4.19
N THR A 158 -10.54 -18.46 3.90
CA THR A 158 -11.32 -17.31 3.44
C THR A 158 -11.34 -16.19 4.49
N LYS A 159 -11.55 -16.53 5.77
CA LYS A 159 -11.52 -15.57 6.88
C LYS A 159 -10.15 -14.89 7.02
N HIS A 160 -9.05 -15.62 6.91
CA HIS A 160 -7.72 -15.03 6.95
C HIS A 160 -7.51 -14.05 5.80
N TYR A 161 -7.86 -14.45 4.59
CA TYR A 161 -7.68 -13.62 3.40
C TYR A 161 -8.46 -12.31 3.49
N TYR A 162 -9.76 -12.39 3.78
CA TYR A 162 -10.58 -11.18 3.95
C TYR A 162 -10.26 -10.40 5.22
N GLY A 163 -9.72 -11.05 6.24
CA GLY A 163 -9.24 -10.40 7.45
C GLY A 163 -8.12 -9.40 7.17
N PHE A 164 -7.19 -9.74 6.30
CA PHE A 164 -6.15 -8.81 5.86
C PHE A 164 -6.71 -7.60 5.10
N VAL A 165 -7.66 -7.84 4.19
CA VAL A 165 -8.32 -6.75 3.44
C VAL A 165 -9.09 -5.83 4.39
N ALA A 166 -9.83 -6.40 5.35
CA ALA A 166 -10.58 -5.64 6.34
C ALA A 166 -9.65 -4.81 7.25
N ASN A 167 -8.52 -5.39 7.67
CA ASN A 167 -7.53 -4.68 8.47
C ASN A 167 -6.92 -3.50 7.71
N LEU A 168 -6.58 -3.69 6.44
CA LEU A 168 -6.10 -2.59 5.60
C LEU A 168 -7.15 -1.49 5.47
N ALA A 169 -8.39 -1.85 5.11
CA ALA A 169 -9.48 -0.89 4.98
C ALA A 169 -9.70 -0.11 6.28
N THR A 170 -9.65 -0.79 7.43
CA THR A 170 -9.74 -0.14 8.74
C THR A 170 -8.58 0.83 8.96
N THR A 171 -7.35 0.41 8.69
CA THR A 171 -6.17 1.27 8.84
C THR A 171 -6.25 2.51 7.96
N LEU A 172 -6.65 2.35 6.69
CA LEU A 172 -6.79 3.49 5.76
C LEU A 172 -7.93 4.44 6.19
N ARG A 173 -9.04 3.91 6.70
CA ARG A 173 -10.14 4.70 7.25
C ARG A 173 -9.72 5.53 8.47
N ASP A 174 -8.83 4.99 9.30
CA ASP A 174 -8.39 5.66 10.53
C ASP A 174 -7.33 6.75 10.26
N ILE A 175 -6.81 6.85 9.03
CA ILE A 175 -5.90 7.91 8.59
C ILE A 175 -6.72 9.07 8.04
N VAL A 176 -6.76 10.17 8.79
CA VAL A 176 -7.52 11.38 8.42
C VAL A 176 -6.75 12.21 7.40
N GLU A 177 -7.44 12.66 6.35
CA GLU A 177 -7.00 13.65 5.38
C GLU A 177 -7.87 14.91 5.44
N ASP A 178 -7.53 15.96 4.69
CA ASP A 178 -8.19 17.28 4.74
C ASP A 178 -9.71 17.22 4.52
N ASN A 179 -10.20 16.28 3.69
CA ASN A 179 -11.60 16.19 3.28
C ASN A 179 -12.23 14.80 3.52
N GLY A 180 -11.61 13.96 4.34
CA GLY A 180 -12.10 12.62 4.61
C GLY A 180 -11.04 11.73 5.23
N THR A 181 -10.94 10.51 4.73
CA THR A 181 -9.93 9.55 5.16
C THR A 181 -9.16 9.02 3.94
N LEU A 182 -8.06 8.32 4.19
CA LEU A 182 -7.26 7.74 3.11
C LEU A 182 -8.02 6.63 2.34
N LEU A 183 -9.13 6.14 2.89
CA LEU A 183 -10.00 5.14 2.26
C LEU A 183 -11.02 5.76 1.28
N ASP A 184 -11.37 7.04 1.42
CA ASP A 184 -12.34 7.76 0.57
C ASP A 184 -11.74 8.15 -0.78
#